data_3326fe46fc7e2543495480f8897f390a
#
_entry.id   3326fe46fc7e2543495480f8897f390a
#
_cell.length_a   1.000
_cell.length_b   1.000
_cell.length_c   1.000
_cell.angle_alpha   90.00
_cell.angle_beta   90.00
_cell.angle_gamma   90.00
#
_symmetry.space_group_name_H-M   'P 1'
#
loop_
_entity.id
_entity.type
_entity.pdbx_description
1 polymer ?
#
loop_
_entity_poly.entity_id
_entity_poly.type
_entity_poly.pdbx_seq_one_letter_code
_entity_poly.pdbx_strand_id
1 'polypeptide(L)'
;MVSFTGLSPKQAQSIEVLKNHISLPDVEVAVAQSDQASISIKGEGGHYQLTYRKPHQLYRALSVLATALEEGDKVEIEEQAAYEDLAYMADCSRNAVLNVASAKQMIEVLALMGYSTFELYMEDTYQIEGQPYFGYFRGAYSAEELQEIEAYAQQFDMTFVPCIQTLAHLSAFVKWGVKEVQQLRDVEDILLIGEEKVYDLIDGMFATLSKLQTRKVNIGMDEAHLVGLGRYLILNGVVDRSLLMCQHLERVLDIADKYGFHCQMWSDMFFKLMSADGQYDRDVEIPEETRVYLDRLKDRVTLVYWDYYQDSEEKYNRNFRNHHKISQDIAFAGGAWKWIGFTPHNHFSRLIALEANKACRANQIKEVIVTGWGDNGGETAQFSIFPSLQIWAELSYRNDLDRLSAHFKTNTGLSVEDFMQLDLANLLPDLPDNLSGINPNRYVFYQDVLCPILDKHMTPEQ
;
A
#
# COMPACT_ATOMS: atom_id res chain seq x y z
N MET A 1 -31.76 -14.32 15.98
CA MET A 1 -31.23 -13.63 14.75
C MET A 1 -30.77 -12.24 15.16
N VAL A 2 -29.52 -11.87 14.86
CA VAL A 2 -29.01 -10.54 15.23
C VAL A 2 -29.90 -9.46 14.60
N SER A 3 -30.25 -8.45 15.38
CA SER A 3 -31.02 -7.28 14.95
C SER A 3 -30.22 -6.00 15.14
N PHE A 4 -30.31 -5.09 14.18
CA PHE A 4 -29.63 -3.80 14.22
C PHE A 4 -30.62 -2.65 14.13
N THR A 5 -30.39 -1.61 14.92
CA THR A 5 -31.08 -0.32 14.80
C THR A 5 -30.08 0.80 14.51
N GLY A 6 -30.49 1.84 13.81
CA GLY A 6 -29.63 3.00 13.50
C GLY A 6 -28.76 2.86 12.25
N LEU A 7 -28.84 1.76 11.51
CA LEU A 7 -28.11 1.58 10.25
C LEU A 7 -28.76 2.30 9.07
N SER A 8 -27.95 2.85 8.19
CA SER A 8 -28.37 3.24 6.84
C SER A 8 -28.63 2.02 5.96
N PRO A 9 -29.43 2.14 4.86
CA PRO A 9 -29.61 1.04 3.90
C PRO A 9 -28.30 0.47 3.35
N LYS A 10 -27.33 1.33 3.05
CA LYS A 10 -26.00 0.94 2.58
C LYS A 10 -25.26 0.09 3.62
N GLN A 11 -25.22 0.54 4.88
CA GLN A 11 -24.58 -0.20 5.97
C GLN A 11 -25.24 -1.55 6.20
N ALA A 12 -26.57 -1.63 6.16
CA ALA A 12 -27.29 -2.89 6.30
C ALA A 12 -26.91 -3.88 5.17
N GLN A 13 -26.81 -3.41 3.93
CA GLN A 13 -26.37 -4.22 2.81
C GLN A 13 -24.93 -4.72 2.98
N SER A 14 -24.01 -3.85 3.43
CA SER A 14 -22.61 -4.21 3.67
C SER A 14 -22.47 -5.25 4.79
N ILE A 15 -23.23 -5.10 5.86
CA ILE A 15 -23.25 -6.07 6.98
C ILE A 15 -23.76 -7.42 6.49
N GLU A 16 -24.74 -7.45 5.60
CA GLU A 16 -25.24 -8.72 5.02
C GLU A 16 -24.15 -9.47 4.27
N VAL A 17 -23.31 -8.78 3.53
CA VAL A 17 -22.12 -9.38 2.87
C VAL A 17 -21.14 -9.92 3.92
N LEU A 18 -20.84 -9.16 4.97
CA LEU A 18 -19.87 -9.55 5.99
C LEU A 18 -20.31 -10.73 6.87
N LYS A 19 -21.58 -11.12 6.86
CA LYS A 19 -22.07 -12.37 7.51
C LYS A 19 -21.42 -13.64 6.92
N ASN A 20 -20.79 -13.55 5.77
CA ASN A 20 -20.01 -14.65 5.21
C ASN A 20 -18.66 -14.83 5.93
N HIS A 21 -18.20 -13.82 6.67
CA HIS A 21 -16.92 -13.82 7.39
C HIS A 21 -17.12 -13.91 8.91
N ILE A 22 -18.08 -13.15 9.45
CA ILE A 22 -18.31 -13.06 10.90
C ILE A 22 -19.69 -13.57 11.27
N SER A 23 -19.79 -14.21 12.42
CA SER A 23 -21.05 -14.67 13.00
C SER A 23 -21.33 -13.94 14.31
N LEU A 24 -22.50 -13.32 14.39
CA LEU A 24 -23.01 -12.75 15.65
C LEU A 24 -24.14 -13.62 16.18
N PRO A 25 -24.19 -13.87 17.50
CA PRO A 25 -25.33 -14.59 18.12
C PRO A 25 -26.63 -13.78 18.02
N ASP A 26 -27.70 -14.30 18.58
CA ASP A 26 -28.97 -13.59 18.66
C ASP A 26 -28.88 -12.44 19.67
N VAL A 27 -28.59 -11.24 19.17
CA VAL A 27 -28.39 -10.01 19.95
C VAL A 27 -29.04 -8.82 19.29
N GLU A 28 -29.33 -7.79 20.09
CA GLU A 28 -29.79 -6.48 19.62
C GLU A 28 -28.65 -5.46 19.69
N VAL A 29 -28.33 -4.81 18.57
CA VAL A 29 -27.25 -3.85 18.46
C VAL A 29 -27.80 -2.49 18.03
N ALA A 30 -27.74 -1.51 18.92
CA ALA A 30 -28.03 -0.12 18.60
C ALA A 30 -26.75 0.56 18.06
N VAL A 31 -26.80 1.03 16.83
CA VAL A 31 -25.66 1.62 16.11
C VAL A 31 -25.83 3.12 15.98
N ALA A 32 -24.81 3.90 16.29
CA ALA A 32 -24.81 5.36 16.12
C ALA A 32 -23.42 5.88 15.77
N GLN A 33 -23.36 7.01 15.04
CA GLN A 33 -22.12 7.76 14.85
C GLN A 33 -21.88 8.69 16.05
N SER A 34 -20.61 8.82 16.48
CA SER A 34 -20.21 9.64 17.64
C SER A 34 -18.80 10.18 17.43
N ASP A 35 -18.50 11.37 17.93
CA ASP A 35 -17.17 11.99 17.85
C ASP A 35 -16.26 11.66 19.05
N GLN A 36 -16.72 10.88 20.04
CA GLN A 36 -16.00 10.63 21.30
C GLN A 36 -14.79 9.72 21.11
N ALA A 37 -15.01 8.52 20.52
CA ALA A 37 -13.97 7.53 20.25
C ALA A 37 -14.06 7.07 18.81
N SER A 38 -12.99 6.41 18.30
CA SER A 38 -13.06 5.81 16.98
C SER A 38 -14.07 4.67 16.96
N ILE A 39 -14.08 3.84 18.00
CA ILE A 39 -15.04 2.77 18.23
C ILE A 39 -15.35 2.73 19.73
N SER A 40 -16.62 2.58 20.12
CA SER A 40 -17.02 2.23 21.47
C SER A 40 -18.15 1.20 21.43
N ILE A 41 -18.03 0.15 22.23
CA ILE A 41 -19.00 -0.94 22.34
C ILE A 41 -19.30 -1.18 23.81
N LYS A 42 -20.58 -1.09 24.22
CA LYS A 42 -21.01 -1.33 25.62
C LYS A 42 -22.30 -2.10 25.60
N GLY A 43 -22.42 -3.08 26.52
CA GLY A 43 -23.67 -3.81 26.72
C GLY A 43 -23.50 -5.15 27.42
N GLU A 44 -24.60 -5.78 27.72
CA GLU A 44 -24.71 -7.10 28.37
C GLU A 44 -26.11 -7.70 28.13
N GLY A 45 -26.26 -9.00 28.36
CA GLY A 45 -27.57 -9.66 28.31
C GLY A 45 -28.22 -9.60 26.93
N GLY A 46 -27.46 -9.60 25.88
CA GLY A 46 -27.95 -9.57 24.49
C GLY A 46 -28.27 -8.18 23.92
N HIS A 47 -28.04 -7.10 24.67
CA HIS A 47 -28.31 -5.72 24.24
C HIS A 47 -27.02 -4.91 24.23
N TYR A 48 -26.62 -4.40 23.06
CA TYR A 48 -25.35 -3.69 22.87
C TYR A 48 -25.54 -2.36 22.17
N GLN A 49 -24.79 -1.35 22.63
CA GLN A 49 -24.63 -0.07 21.96
C GLN A 49 -23.26 -0.03 21.30
N LEU A 50 -23.25 0.21 20.01
CA LEU A 50 -22.04 0.34 19.19
C LEU A 50 -21.99 1.75 18.60
N THR A 51 -20.90 2.47 18.89
CA THR A 51 -20.66 3.78 18.25
C THR A 51 -19.35 3.79 17.49
N TYR A 52 -19.31 4.58 16.42
CA TYR A 52 -18.14 4.76 15.57
C TYR A 52 -17.99 6.23 15.17
N ARG A 53 -16.76 6.68 14.88
CA ARG A 53 -16.51 8.07 14.45
C ARG A 53 -16.55 8.21 12.95
N LYS A 54 -15.79 7.41 12.21
CA LYS A 54 -15.77 7.39 10.74
C LYS A 54 -16.56 6.20 10.21
N PRO A 55 -17.31 6.32 9.10
CA PRO A 55 -18.22 5.25 8.62
C PRO A 55 -17.56 3.88 8.45
N HIS A 56 -16.33 3.80 7.88
CA HIS A 56 -15.60 2.53 7.71
C HIS A 56 -15.31 1.80 9.04
N GLN A 57 -15.25 2.53 10.16
CA GLN A 57 -14.95 1.95 11.49
C GLN A 57 -16.09 1.08 12.04
N LEU A 58 -17.31 1.24 11.49
CA LEU A 58 -18.44 0.38 11.84
C LEU A 58 -18.10 -1.11 11.66
N TYR A 59 -17.43 -1.46 10.55
CA TYR A 59 -17.19 -2.86 10.21
C TYR A 59 -16.15 -3.51 11.13
N ARG A 60 -15.11 -2.76 11.53
CA ARG A 60 -14.21 -3.19 12.60
C ARG A 60 -14.95 -3.33 13.93
N ALA A 61 -15.82 -2.39 14.28
CA ALA A 61 -16.58 -2.47 15.52
C ALA A 61 -17.46 -3.73 15.58
N LEU A 62 -18.01 -4.16 14.43
CA LEU A 62 -18.76 -5.43 14.34
C LEU A 62 -17.86 -6.64 14.55
N SER A 63 -16.68 -6.66 13.97
CA SER A 63 -15.67 -7.71 14.17
C SER A 63 -15.25 -7.79 15.66
N VAL A 64 -14.93 -6.63 16.26
CA VAL A 64 -14.57 -6.54 17.69
C VAL A 64 -15.71 -7.01 18.60
N LEU A 65 -16.95 -6.64 18.29
CA LEU A 65 -18.13 -7.14 19.03
C LEU A 65 -18.26 -8.66 18.88
N ALA A 66 -18.14 -9.20 17.65
CA ALA A 66 -18.22 -10.63 17.42
C ALA A 66 -17.17 -11.39 18.22
N THR A 67 -15.92 -10.91 18.20
CA THR A 67 -14.82 -11.48 19.01
C THR A 67 -15.12 -11.44 20.51
N ALA A 68 -15.61 -10.32 21.01
CA ALA A 68 -15.91 -10.17 22.45
C ALA A 68 -17.04 -11.09 22.92
N LEU A 69 -18.06 -11.32 22.06
CA LEU A 69 -19.19 -12.19 22.37
C LEU A 69 -18.82 -13.68 22.39
N GLU A 70 -17.73 -14.10 21.78
CA GLU A 70 -17.18 -15.45 21.95
C GLU A 70 -16.59 -15.68 23.36
N GLU A 71 -16.19 -14.60 24.05
CA GLU A 71 -15.55 -14.66 25.36
C GLU A 71 -16.51 -14.41 26.54
N GLY A 72 -17.62 -13.72 26.27
CA GLY A 72 -18.63 -13.42 27.31
C GLY A 72 -19.68 -12.45 26.81
N ASP A 73 -20.73 -12.27 27.59
CA ASP A 73 -21.87 -11.43 27.22
C ASP A 73 -21.76 -9.97 27.69
N LYS A 74 -20.85 -9.67 28.61
CA LYS A 74 -20.61 -8.30 29.09
C LYS A 74 -19.44 -7.70 28.26
N VAL A 75 -19.74 -6.68 27.46
CA VAL A 75 -18.77 -6.00 26.61
C VAL A 75 -18.65 -4.54 27.02
N GLU A 76 -17.42 -4.08 27.25
CA GLU A 76 -17.07 -2.67 27.42
C GLU A 76 -15.72 -2.43 26.78
N ILE A 77 -15.72 -1.95 25.53
CA ILE A 77 -14.54 -1.77 24.70
C ILE A 77 -14.54 -0.35 24.13
N GLU A 78 -13.36 0.26 24.10
CA GLU A 78 -13.11 1.53 23.44
C GLU A 78 -11.78 1.44 22.68
N GLU A 79 -11.78 1.82 21.40
CA GLU A 79 -10.58 1.88 20.57
C GLU A 79 -10.41 3.27 19.96
N GLN A 80 -9.15 3.70 19.82
CA GLN A 80 -8.80 5.00 19.29
C GLN A 80 -7.78 4.88 18.15
N ALA A 81 -8.24 5.00 16.92
CA ALA A 81 -7.36 4.99 15.75
C ALA A 81 -6.33 6.13 15.83
N ALA A 82 -5.06 5.78 15.65
CA ALA A 82 -3.95 6.72 15.63
C ALA A 82 -3.87 7.47 14.31
N TYR A 83 -4.25 6.81 13.22
CA TYR A 83 -4.15 7.34 11.87
C TYR A 83 -5.51 7.80 11.37
N GLU A 84 -5.52 8.87 10.58
CA GLU A 84 -6.71 9.30 9.88
C GLU A 84 -7.06 8.35 8.75
N ASP A 85 -6.03 7.84 8.06
CA ASP A 85 -6.13 6.84 7.01
C ASP A 85 -5.17 5.67 7.27
N LEU A 86 -5.71 4.46 7.24
CA LEU A 86 -4.97 3.21 7.18
C LEU A 86 -5.30 2.54 5.85
N ALA A 87 -4.32 2.49 4.96
CA ALA A 87 -4.45 1.95 3.62
C ALA A 87 -3.74 0.61 3.46
N TYR A 88 -4.27 -0.25 2.59
CA TYR A 88 -3.53 -1.38 2.04
C TYR A 88 -3.34 -1.18 0.54
N MET A 89 -2.10 -1.27 0.07
CA MET A 89 -1.72 -1.22 -1.33
C MET A 89 -1.37 -2.62 -1.85
N ALA A 90 -2.19 -3.14 -2.75
CA ALA A 90 -1.94 -4.40 -3.43
C ALA A 90 -1.12 -4.16 -4.71
N ASP A 91 0.04 -4.83 -4.84
CA ASP A 91 0.81 -4.81 -6.08
C ASP A 91 0.15 -5.68 -7.14
N CYS A 92 -0.34 -5.06 -8.18
CA CYS A 92 -0.94 -5.68 -9.36
C CYS A 92 -0.07 -5.53 -10.62
N SER A 93 1.19 -5.10 -10.48
CA SER A 93 2.09 -4.84 -11.60
C SER A 93 3.05 -5.99 -11.89
N ARG A 94 3.32 -6.89 -10.93
CA ARG A 94 4.30 -7.98 -11.06
C ARG A 94 3.62 -9.32 -11.34
N ASN A 95 2.79 -9.40 -12.40
CA ASN A 95 2.03 -10.57 -12.88
C ASN A 95 0.91 -11.10 -11.97
N ALA A 96 0.82 -10.67 -10.73
CA ALA A 96 -0.22 -11.07 -9.78
C ALA A 96 -1.39 -10.07 -9.76
N VAL A 97 -1.94 -9.76 -10.92
CA VAL A 97 -3.09 -8.85 -11.05
C VAL A 97 -4.30 -9.49 -10.38
N LEU A 98 -4.85 -8.83 -9.35
CA LEU A 98 -6.09 -9.26 -8.71
C LEU A 98 -7.25 -9.12 -9.70
N ASN A 99 -8.00 -10.19 -9.93
CA ASN A 99 -9.27 -10.04 -10.60
C ASN A 99 -10.29 -9.33 -9.69
N VAL A 100 -11.37 -8.83 -10.26
CA VAL A 100 -12.40 -8.08 -9.53
C VAL A 100 -12.94 -8.85 -8.32
N ALA A 101 -13.15 -10.17 -8.46
CA ALA A 101 -13.67 -11.01 -7.36
C ALA A 101 -12.66 -11.08 -6.19
N SER A 102 -11.38 -11.27 -6.46
CA SER A 102 -10.33 -11.29 -5.43
C SER A 102 -10.13 -9.93 -4.79
N ALA A 103 -10.23 -8.84 -5.56
CA ALA A 103 -10.19 -7.48 -5.01
C ALA A 103 -11.36 -7.25 -4.04
N LYS A 104 -12.56 -7.70 -4.37
CA LYS A 104 -13.74 -7.64 -3.47
C LYS A 104 -13.54 -8.42 -2.18
N GLN A 105 -13.02 -9.66 -2.26
CA GLN A 105 -12.69 -10.45 -1.07
C GLN A 105 -11.66 -9.77 -0.17
N MET A 106 -10.64 -9.15 -0.78
CA MET A 106 -9.65 -8.35 -0.03
C MET A 106 -10.32 -7.19 0.71
N ILE A 107 -11.17 -6.43 0.02
CA ILE A 107 -11.91 -5.30 0.59
C ILE A 107 -12.78 -5.73 1.79
N GLU A 108 -13.46 -6.87 1.71
CA GLU A 108 -14.29 -7.40 2.81
C GLU A 108 -13.47 -7.65 4.08
N VAL A 109 -12.32 -8.33 3.94
CA VAL A 109 -11.43 -8.61 5.09
C VAL A 109 -10.79 -7.33 5.62
N LEU A 110 -10.36 -6.42 4.76
CA LEU A 110 -9.83 -5.12 5.16
C LEU A 110 -10.86 -4.27 5.91
N ALA A 111 -12.13 -4.30 5.49
CA ALA A 111 -13.20 -3.61 6.19
C ALA A 111 -13.36 -4.12 7.63
N LEU A 112 -13.35 -5.46 7.83
CA LEU A 112 -13.39 -6.08 9.16
C LEU A 112 -12.16 -5.74 10.02
N MET A 113 -10.99 -5.58 9.41
CA MET A 113 -9.78 -5.12 10.09
C MET A 113 -9.82 -3.63 10.45
N GLY A 114 -10.65 -2.83 9.75
CA GLY A 114 -10.82 -1.39 9.99
C GLY A 114 -9.96 -0.49 9.08
N TYR A 115 -9.55 -0.99 7.93
CA TYR A 115 -8.88 -0.17 6.92
C TYR A 115 -9.85 0.85 6.32
N SER A 116 -9.34 2.06 6.05
CA SER A 116 -10.09 3.15 5.44
C SER A 116 -9.89 3.26 3.93
N THR A 117 -8.81 2.64 3.41
CA THR A 117 -8.40 2.84 2.02
C THR A 117 -7.86 1.54 1.43
N PHE A 118 -8.25 1.29 0.18
CA PHE A 118 -7.71 0.21 -0.65
C PHE A 118 -7.03 0.80 -1.88
N GLU A 119 -5.78 0.41 -2.13
CA GLU A 119 -4.98 0.91 -3.22
C GLU A 119 -4.57 -0.20 -4.17
N LEU A 120 -4.55 0.08 -5.47
CA LEU A 120 -3.99 -0.80 -6.49
C LEU A 120 -2.75 -0.17 -7.13
N TYR A 121 -1.60 -0.79 -6.92
CA TYR A 121 -0.37 -0.42 -7.61
C TYR A 121 -0.31 -1.13 -8.96
N MET A 122 -0.37 -0.36 -10.05
CA MET A 122 -0.70 -0.90 -11.36
C MET A 122 0.41 -0.77 -12.39
N GLU A 123 1.30 0.23 -12.30
CA GLU A 123 2.27 0.55 -13.36
C GLU A 123 1.57 0.70 -14.73
N ASP A 124 1.60 -0.35 -15.55
CA ASP A 124 0.93 -0.41 -16.85
C ASP A 124 -0.29 -1.37 -16.89
N THR A 125 -0.74 -1.92 -15.75
CA THR A 125 -1.84 -2.91 -15.75
C THR A 125 -3.24 -2.28 -15.73
N TYR A 126 -3.45 -1.25 -16.53
CA TYR A 126 -4.77 -0.67 -16.85
C TYR A 126 -4.78 -0.14 -18.29
N GLN A 127 -5.96 0.04 -18.85
CA GLN A 127 -6.13 0.42 -20.25
C GLN A 127 -6.11 1.95 -20.39
N ILE A 128 -5.37 2.44 -21.41
CA ILE A 128 -5.36 3.85 -21.83
C ILE A 128 -5.84 3.90 -23.29
N GLU A 129 -6.82 4.76 -23.56
CA GLU A 129 -7.34 4.94 -24.92
C GLU A 129 -6.24 5.39 -25.90
N GLY A 130 -6.15 4.75 -27.05
CA GLY A 130 -5.14 5.06 -28.06
C GLY A 130 -3.73 4.52 -27.77
N GLN A 131 -3.53 3.78 -26.65
CA GLN A 131 -2.23 3.23 -26.27
C GLN A 131 -2.24 1.68 -26.27
N PRO A 132 -2.24 1.03 -27.46
CA PRO A 132 -2.46 -0.42 -27.53
C PRO A 132 -1.34 -1.28 -26.94
N TYR A 133 -0.17 -0.72 -26.71
CA TYR A 133 0.96 -1.42 -26.07
C TYR A 133 1.01 -1.25 -24.56
N PHE A 134 0.25 -0.29 -24.00
CA PHE A 134 0.15 -0.09 -22.56
C PHE A 134 -0.72 -1.20 -21.95
N GLY A 135 -0.17 -1.96 -21.03
CA GLY A 135 -0.83 -3.11 -20.44
C GLY A 135 -0.98 -4.35 -21.34
N TYR A 136 -0.34 -4.36 -22.50
CA TYR A 136 -0.45 -5.48 -23.45
C TYR A 136 0.14 -6.77 -22.85
N PHE A 137 -0.64 -7.84 -22.82
CA PHE A 137 -0.33 -9.12 -22.15
C PHE A 137 -0.12 -9.05 -20.63
N ARG A 138 -0.67 -8.04 -19.97
CA ARG A 138 -0.45 -7.80 -18.54
C ARG A 138 -1.68 -8.08 -17.66
N GLY A 139 -2.82 -8.44 -18.23
CA GLY A 139 -4.08 -8.55 -17.48
C GLY A 139 -4.61 -7.18 -17.05
N ALA A 140 -4.42 -6.17 -17.92
CA ALA A 140 -4.77 -4.79 -17.63
C ALA A 140 -6.26 -4.59 -17.36
N TYR A 141 -6.58 -3.89 -16.28
CA TYR A 141 -7.95 -3.51 -15.93
C TYR A 141 -8.58 -2.60 -16.98
N SER A 142 -9.83 -2.86 -17.32
CA SER A 142 -10.67 -1.88 -17.99
C SER A 142 -11.11 -0.77 -17.02
N ALA A 143 -11.61 0.34 -17.56
CA ALA A 143 -12.16 1.41 -16.73
C ALA A 143 -13.38 0.92 -15.93
N GLU A 144 -14.19 0.05 -16.51
CA GLU A 144 -15.37 -0.55 -15.88
C GLU A 144 -14.99 -1.46 -14.72
N GLU A 145 -13.92 -2.26 -14.84
CA GLU A 145 -13.43 -3.11 -13.76
C GLU A 145 -12.88 -2.25 -12.60
N LEU A 146 -12.16 -1.18 -12.88
CA LEU A 146 -11.70 -0.24 -11.83
C LEU A 146 -12.88 0.46 -11.15
N GLN A 147 -13.91 0.88 -11.91
CA GLN A 147 -15.13 1.46 -11.35
C GLN A 147 -15.89 0.45 -10.48
N GLU A 148 -15.93 -0.83 -10.88
CA GLU A 148 -16.58 -1.89 -10.09
C GLU A 148 -15.85 -2.11 -8.76
N ILE A 149 -14.51 -2.14 -8.75
CA ILE A 149 -13.71 -2.27 -7.53
C ILE A 149 -13.90 -1.03 -6.64
N GLU A 150 -13.85 0.17 -7.21
CA GLU A 150 -14.09 1.42 -6.48
C GLU A 150 -15.46 1.45 -5.83
N ALA A 151 -16.52 1.14 -6.58
CA ALA A 151 -17.89 1.11 -6.06
C ALA A 151 -18.04 0.09 -4.92
N TYR A 152 -17.33 -1.04 -5.01
CA TYR A 152 -17.35 -2.03 -3.96
C TYR A 152 -16.60 -1.59 -2.70
N ALA A 153 -15.45 -0.92 -2.83
CA ALA A 153 -14.76 -0.31 -1.69
C ALA A 153 -15.64 0.75 -1.01
N GLN A 154 -16.30 1.59 -1.80
CA GLN A 154 -17.23 2.61 -1.30
C GLN A 154 -18.46 2.01 -0.60
N GLN A 155 -18.87 0.78 -0.93
CA GLN A 155 -19.92 0.09 -0.18
C GLN A 155 -19.55 -0.07 1.29
N PHE A 156 -18.27 -0.26 1.61
CA PHE A 156 -17.72 -0.35 2.96
C PHE A 156 -17.16 0.99 3.47
N ASP A 157 -17.54 2.11 2.87
CA ASP A 157 -17.04 3.44 3.21
C ASP A 157 -15.50 3.56 3.14
N MET A 158 -14.88 2.74 2.30
CA MET A 158 -13.44 2.79 2.01
C MET A 158 -13.18 3.65 0.76
N THR A 159 -12.08 4.40 0.81
CA THR A 159 -11.55 5.11 -0.36
C THR A 159 -10.82 4.11 -1.27
N PHE A 160 -10.97 4.28 -2.58
CA PHE A 160 -10.16 3.59 -3.56
C PHE A 160 -9.08 4.54 -4.09
N VAL A 161 -7.82 4.10 -4.18
CA VAL A 161 -6.72 4.90 -4.71
C VAL A 161 -5.98 4.13 -5.80
N PRO A 162 -6.04 4.58 -7.06
CA PRO A 162 -5.17 4.06 -8.11
C PRO A 162 -3.73 4.56 -7.88
N CYS A 163 -2.75 3.65 -8.00
CA CYS A 163 -1.33 3.98 -7.96
C CYS A 163 -0.73 3.70 -9.35
N ILE A 164 -0.33 4.76 -10.02
CA ILE A 164 0.24 4.73 -11.37
C ILE A 164 1.71 5.12 -11.36
N GLN A 165 2.36 4.99 -12.51
CA GLN A 165 3.75 5.40 -12.70
C GLN A 165 3.86 6.46 -13.80
N THR A 166 4.38 7.63 -13.44
CA THR A 166 4.51 8.75 -14.36
C THR A 166 5.94 9.06 -14.77
N LEU A 167 6.93 8.28 -14.31
CA LEU A 167 8.34 8.47 -14.66
C LEU A 167 9.10 7.16 -14.87
N ALA A 168 9.15 6.27 -13.88
CA ALA A 168 9.91 5.00 -13.93
C ALA A 168 8.97 3.78 -13.77
N HIS A 169 9.52 2.59 -13.52
CA HIS A 169 8.78 1.32 -13.37
C HIS A 169 7.86 0.95 -14.55
N LEU A 170 8.18 1.41 -15.75
CA LEU A 170 7.41 1.14 -16.97
C LEU A 170 8.09 0.13 -17.92
N SER A 171 8.96 -0.74 -17.37
CA SER A 171 9.72 -1.71 -18.16
C SER A 171 8.84 -2.60 -19.03
N ALA A 172 7.69 -3.02 -18.53
CA ALA A 172 6.76 -3.86 -19.27
C ALA A 172 6.11 -3.15 -20.45
N PHE A 173 5.95 -1.83 -20.39
CA PHE A 173 5.48 -0.99 -21.47
C PHE A 173 6.61 -0.58 -22.42
N VAL A 174 7.72 -0.01 -21.92
CA VAL A 174 8.78 0.55 -22.77
C VAL A 174 9.65 -0.51 -23.45
N LYS A 175 9.50 -1.80 -23.12
CA LYS A 175 10.17 -2.91 -23.81
C LYS A 175 9.78 -3.07 -25.27
N TRP A 176 8.60 -2.59 -25.67
CA TRP A 176 8.11 -2.74 -27.03
C TRP A 176 8.95 -1.93 -28.02
N GLY A 177 9.58 -2.62 -28.98
CA GLY A 177 10.54 -2.06 -29.94
C GLY A 177 9.89 -1.24 -31.07
N VAL A 178 8.68 -0.74 -30.87
CA VAL A 178 7.96 0.08 -31.87
C VAL A 178 8.30 1.57 -31.67
N LYS A 179 8.30 2.32 -32.76
CA LYS A 179 8.73 3.73 -32.75
C LYS A 179 7.92 4.57 -31.76
N GLU A 180 6.62 4.35 -31.71
CA GLU A 180 5.64 5.08 -30.87
C GLU A 180 5.98 4.96 -29.39
N VAL A 181 6.48 3.81 -28.94
CA VAL A 181 6.90 3.56 -27.56
C VAL A 181 8.35 4.01 -27.33
N GLN A 182 9.27 3.68 -28.25
CA GLN A 182 10.70 3.99 -28.09
C GLN A 182 11.00 5.48 -28.04
N GLN A 183 10.18 6.32 -28.63
CA GLN A 183 10.34 7.77 -28.53
C GLN A 183 10.02 8.34 -27.15
N LEU A 184 9.27 7.60 -26.30
CA LEU A 184 8.92 7.99 -24.94
C LEU A 184 10.02 7.64 -23.91
N ARG A 185 10.96 6.76 -24.30
CA ARG A 185 11.94 6.19 -23.39
C ARG A 185 13.21 7.05 -23.31
N ASP A 186 13.66 7.34 -22.10
CA ASP A 186 15.00 7.89 -21.84
C ASP A 186 16.03 6.75 -21.76
N VAL A 187 16.01 6.00 -20.68
CA VAL A 187 16.91 4.86 -20.40
C VAL A 187 16.14 3.82 -19.59
N GLU A 188 16.45 2.55 -19.75
CA GLU A 188 15.83 1.42 -19.04
C GLU A 188 14.29 1.51 -19.09
N ASP A 189 13.65 1.74 -17.95
CA ASP A 189 12.21 1.83 -17.78
C ASP A 189 11.70 3.27 -17.53
N ILE A 190 12.61 4.26 -17.72
CA ILE A 190 12.37 5.67 -17.42
C ILE A 190 11.88 6.42 -18.65
N LEU A 191 10.85 7.25 -18.48
CA LEU A 191 10.31 8.14 -19.50
C LEU A 191 11.25 9.32 -19.78
N LEU A 192 11.28 9.79 -21.04
CA LEU A 192 12.08 10.92 -21.48
C LEU A 192 11.44 12.25 -21.06
N ILE A 193 11.95 12.85 -19.99
CA ILE A 193 11.48 14.15 -19.52
C ILE A 193 11.65 15.22 -20.60
N GLY A 194 10.64 16.06 -20.78
CA GLY A 194 10.63 17.12 -21.79
C GLY A 194 10.15 16.70 -23.18
N GLU A 195 9.94 15.42 -23.44
CA GLU A 195 9.27 14.95 -24.67
C GLU A 195 7.74 15.13 -24.53
N GLU A 196 7.10 15.93 -25.39
CA GLU A 196 5.68 16.25 -25.29
C GLU A 196 4.78 15.00 -25.31
N LYS A 197 5.14 13.98 -26.08
CA LYS A 197 4.39 12.72 -26.16
C LYS A 197 4.40 11.93 -24.83
N VAL A 198 5.36 12.16 -23.96
CA VAL A 198 5.34 11.62 -22.58
C VAL A 198 4.19 12.26 -21.80
N TYR A 199 4.01 13.56 -21.96
CA TYR A 199 2.91 14.25 -21.26
C TYR A 199 1.55 14.00 -21.90
N ASP A 200 1.49 13.70 -23.22
CA ASP A 200 0.28 13.17 -23.86
C ASP A 200 -0.10 11.80 -23.28
N LEU A 201 0.88 10.92 -23.04
CA LEU A 201 0.66 9.63 -22.37
C LEU A 201 0.15 9.83 -20.94
N ILE A 202 0.78 10.72 -20.17
CA ILE A 202 0.39 11.03 -18.79
C ILE A 202 -1.02 11.65 -18.74
N ASP A 203 -1.35 12.55 -19.67
CA ASP A 203 -2.72 13.09 -19.80
C ASP A 203 -3.73 11.96 -20.08
N GLY A 204 -3.40 11.00 -20.91
CA GLY A 204 -4.19 9.80 -21.17
C GLY A 204 -4.38 8.92 -19.92
N MET A 205 -3.35 8.80 -19.08
CA MET A 205 -3.46 8.12 -17.76
C MET A 205 -4.51 8.80 -16.89
N PHE A 206 -4.39 10.11 -16.68
CA PHE A 206 -5.35 10.89 -15.89
C PHE A 206 -6.75 10.93 -16.50
N ALA A 207 -6.86 10.98 -17.83
CA ALA A 207 -8.16 10.89 -18.52
C ALA A 207 -8.86 9.55 -18.24
N THR A 208 -8.11 8.44 -18.19
CA THR A 208 -8.66 7.14 -17.81
C THR A 208 -9.11 7.13 -16.36
N LEU A 209 -8.26 7.60 -15.44
CA LEU A 209 -8.58 7.64 -14.00
C LEU A 209 -9.69 8.63 -13.66
N SER A 210 -9.90 9.68 -14.46
CA SER A 210 -10.97 10.65 -14.25
C SER A 210 -12.39 10.06 -14.37
N LYS A 211 -12.52 8.85 -14.95
CA LYS A 211 -13.76 8.07 -14.99
C LYS A 211 -14.16 7.50 -13.62
N LEU A 212 -13.21 7.43 -12.68
CA LEU A 212 -13.45 7.04 -11.29
C LEU A 212 -14.06 8.20 -10.49
N GLN A 213 -14.64 7.91 -9.33
CA GLN A 213 -15.16 8.92 -8.40
C GLN A 213 -14.05 9.51 -7.52
N THR A 214 -13.06 8.70 -7.16
CA THR A 214 -11.90 9.16 -6.38
C THR A 214 -11.17 10.30 -7.07
N ARG A 215 -10.63 11.20 -6.25
CA ARG A 215 -9.73 12.27 -6.73
C ARG A 215 -8.37 12.22 -6.02
N LYS A 216 -8.05 11.09 -5.40
CA LYS A 216 -6.73 10.80 -4.84
C LYS A 216 -6.03 9.78 -5.73
N VAL A 217 -4.75 9.99 -6.01
CA VAL A 217 -3.92 9.13 -6.87
C VAL A 217 -2.47 9.15 -6.38
N ASN A 218 -1.81 7.99 -6.39
CA ASN A 218 -0.35 7.94 -6.27
C ASN A 218 0.25 7.93 -7.68
N ILE A 219 1.15 8.89 -7.95
CA ILE A 219 1.74 9.11 -9.28
C ILE A 219 3.11 8.41 -9.46
N GLY A 220 3.56 7.65 -8.46
CA GLY A 220 4.80 6.90 -8.52
C GLY A 220 6.04 7.78 -8.39
N MET A 221 6.90 7.79 -9.41
CA MET A 221 8.14 8.55 -9.56
C MET A 221 9.32 8.06 -8.69
N ASP A 222 9.21 6.87 -8.11
CA ASP A 222 10.25 6.19 -7.35
C ASP A 222 11.32 5.55 -8.26
N GLU A 223 12.47 5.30 -7.65
CA GLU A 223 13.59 4.52 -8.19
C GLU A 223 14.09 4.91 -9.60
N ALA A 224 13.77 6.10 -10.09
CA ALA A 224 14.26 6.63 -11.37
C ALA A 224 15.78 6.95 -11.33
N HIS A 225 16.60 5.96 -10.94
CA HIS A 225 18.01 6.15 -10.61
C HIS A 225 18.84 6.73 -11.74
N LEU A 226 18.49 6.45 -13.00
CA LEU A 226 19.19 6.93 -14.19
C LEU A 226 18.48 8.09 -14.89
N VAL A 227 17.51 8.75 -14.25
CA VAL A 227 16.79 9.89 -14.84
C VAL A 227 17.76 10.94 -15.39
N GLY A 228 17.57 11.33 -16.66
CA GLY A 228 18.41 12.30 -17.34
C GLY A 228 19.80 11.81 -17.78
N LEU A 229 20.11 10.50 -17.63
CA LEU A 229 21.42 9.93 -17.98
C LEU A 229 21.41 9.08 -19.27
N GLY A 230 20.29 8.95 -19.92
CA GLY A 230 20.14 8.22 -21.17
C GLY A 230 20.04 9.14 -22.39
N ARG A 231 18.94 9.02 -23.11
CA ARG A 231 18.67 9.82 -24.31
C ARG A 231 18.57 11.31 -23.97
N TYR A 232 18.07 11.66 -22.77
CA TYR A 232 18.04 13.04 -22.30
C TYR A 232 19.43 13.69 -22.32
N LEU A 233 20.43 12.98 -21.77
CA LEU A 233 21.83 13.43 -21.74
C LEU A 233 22.38 13.70 -23.17
N ILE A 234 22.04 12.81 -24.08
CA ILE A 234 22.50 12.96 -25.52
C ILE A 234 21.89 14.21 -26.17
N LEU A 235 20.63 14.50 -25.86
CA LEU A 235 19.89 15.62 -26.47
C LEU A 235 20.17 16.97 -25.81
N ASN A 236 20.35 16.99 -24.48
CA ASN A 236 20.35 18.23 -23.70
C ASN A 236 21.66 18.48 -22.92
N GLY A 237 22.59 17.52 -22.90
CA GLY A 237 23.79 17.61 -22.06
C GLY A 237 23.53 17.32 -20.58
N VAL A 238 24.54 17.59 -19.75
CA VAL A 238 24.48 17.37 -18.30
C VAL A 238 23.64 18.47 -17.64
N VAL A 239 22.71 18.07 -16.80
CA VAL A 239 21.81 18.96 -16.03
C VAL A 239 21.78 18.55 -14.55
N ASP A 240 21.34 19.43 -13.68
CA ASP A 240 20.98 19.07 -12.30
C ASP A 240 19.75 18.17 -12.36
N ARG A 241 19.90 16.93 -11.86
CA ARG A 241 18.88 15.90 -11.92
C ARG A 241 17.75 16.11 -10.92
N SER A 242 18.05 16.75 -9.78
CA SER A 242 17.02 17.11 -8.79
C SER A 242 16.11 18.21 -9.35
N LEU A 243 16.68 19.18 -10.05
CA LEU A 243 15.93 20.21 -10.76
C LEU A 243 15.09 19.61 -11.90
N LEU A 244 15.68 18.71 -12.69
CA LEU A 244 14.96 18.02 -13.77
C LEU A 244 13.74 17.23 -13.24
N MET A 245 13.90 16.54 -12.11
CA MET A 245 12.83 15.83 -11.42
C MET A 245 11.71 16.78 -10.99
N CYS A 246 12.05 17.92 -10.38
CA CYS A 246 11.07 18.92 -9.97
C CYS A 246 10.30 19.52 -11.17
N GLN A 247 10.99 19.79 -12.28
CA GLN A 247 10.35 20.28 -13.51
C GLN A 247 9.37 19.26 -14.11
N HIS A 248 9.72 17.98 -14.06
CA HIS A 248 8.82 16.93 -14.50
C HIS A 248 7.59 16.83 -13.56
N LEU A 249 7.82 16.80 -12.24
CA LEU A 249 6.75 16.78 -11.26
C LEU A 249 5.78 17.94 -11.43
N GLU A 250 6.28 19.18 -11.64
CA GLU A 250 5.42 20.34 -11.88
C GLU A 250 4.47 20.11 -13.05
N ARG A 251 4.97 19.59 -14.18
CA ARG A 251 4.14 19.28 -15.36
C ARG A 251 3.13 18.17 -15.11
N VAL A 252 3.52 17.12 -14.35
CA VAL A 252 2.60 16.04 -13.97
C VAL A 252 1.48 16.56 -13.10
N LEU A 253 1.80 17.43 -12.12
CA LEU A 253 0.80 18.04 -11.25
C LEU A 253 -0.13 19.00 -12.01
N ASP A 254 0.38 19.73 -13.01
CA ASP A 254 -0.47 20.59 -13.87
C ASP A 254 -1.50 19.75 -14.66
N ILE A 255 -1.10 18.57 -15.12
CA ILE A 255 -2.02 17.61 -15.76
C ILE A 255 -3.02 17.07 -14.72
N ALA A 256 -2.57 16.67 -13.54
CA ALA A 256 -3.43 16.18 -12.48
C ALA A 256 -4.49 17.20 -12.07
N ASP A 257 -4.11 18.46 -11.93
CA ASP A 257 -5.01 19.59 -11.59
C ASP A 257 -6.12 19.77 -12.64
N LYS A 258 -5.81 19.56 -13.93
CA LYS A 258 -6.81 19.60 -15.02
C LYS A 258 -7.97 18.63 -14.78
N TYR A 259 -7.70 17.49 -14.12
CA TYR A 259 -8.70 16.47 -13.80
C TYR A 259 -9.15 16.50 -12.34
N GLY A 260 -8.66 17.46 -11.53
CA GLY A 260 -9.04 17.66 -10.14
C GLY A 260 -8.47 16.61 -9.19
N PHE A 261 -7.34 15.99 -9.52
CA PHE A 261 -6.69 15.01 -8.65
C PHE A 261 -5.78 15.65 -7.62
N HIS A 262 -5.82 15.12 -6.41
CA HIS A 262 -4.81 15.29 -5.37
C HIS A 262 -3.80 14.16 -5.47
N CYS A 263 -2.52 14.50 -5.60
CA CYS A 263 -1.46 13.54 -5.87
C CYS A 263 -0.69 13.15 -4.61
N GLN A 264 -0.31 11.87 -4.54
CA GLN A 264 0.76 11.37 -3.69
C GLN A 264 1.90 10.91 -4.58
N MET A 265 3.15 10.93 -4.08
CA MET A 265 4.31 10.38 -4.78
C MET A 265 5.30 9.76 -3.80
N TRP A 266 6.05 8.76 -4.25
CA TRP A 266 7.16 8.23 -3.50
C TRP A 266 8.28 9.26 -3.38
N SER A 267 8.85 9.40 -2.20
CA SER A 267 9.77 10.51 -1.88
C SER A 267 11.25 10.23 -2.11
N ASP A 268 11.62 8.96 -2.33
CA ASP A 268 13.01 8.49 -2.32
C ASP A 268 13.93 9.25 -3.29
N MET A 269 13.43 9.57 -4.49
CA MET A 269 14.25 10.23 -5.51
C MET A 269 14.70 11.63 -5.10
N PHE A 270 13.94 12.37 -4.31
CA PHE A 270 14.42 13.65 -3.78
C PHE A 270 15.68 13.46 -2.93
N PHE A 271 15.69 12.46 -2.05
CA PHE A 271 16.84 12.18 -1.18
C PHE A 271 18.00 11.60 -1.97
N LYS A 272 17.76 10.64 -2.85
CA LYS A 272 18.81 10.00 -3.68
C LYS A 272 19.50 11.00 -4.60
N LEU A 273 18.78 11.96 -5.17
CA LEU A 273 19.35 12.96 -6.09
C LEU A 273 20.07 14.12 -5.36
N MET A 274 19.69 14.42 -4.11
CA MET A 274 20.25 15.53 -3.33
C MET A 274 21.29 15.10 -2.29
N SER A 275 21.41 13.80 -1.98
CA SER A 275 22.46 13.30 -1.10
C SER A 275 23.79 13.16 -1.83
N ALA A 276 24.90 13.36 -1.09
CA ALA A 276 26.23 13.34 -1.67
C ALA A 276 26.67 11.97 -2.23
N ASP A 277 26.10 10.89 -1.70
CA ASP A 277 26.45 9.50 -2.04
C ASP A 277 25.27 8.72 -2.69
N GLY A 278 24.15 9.42 -3.01
CA GLY A 278 22.98 8.81 -3.64
C GLY A 278 22.17 7.91 -2.69
N GLN A 279 22.43 7.94 -1.39
CA GLN A 279 21.70 7.10 -0.43
C GLN A 279 20.46 7.80 0.09
N TYR A 280 19.41 7.00 0.31
CA TYR A 280 18.11 7.46 0.76
C TYR A 280 18.09 7.86 2.25
N ASP A 281 18.90 7.21 3.08
CA ASP A 281 18.91 7.37 4.52
C ASP A 281 19.94 8.40 5.05
N ARG A 282 20.43 9.28 4.20
CA ARG A 282 21.40 10.33 4.54
C ARG A 282 20.75 11.68 4.76
N ASP A 283 21.45 12.54 5.51
CA ASP A 283 21.12 13.95 5.56
C ASP A 283 21.28 14.56 4.16
N VAL A 284 20.29 15.37 3.77
CA VAL A 284 20.29 16.06 2.48
C VAL A 284 20.49 17.55 2.65
N GLU A 285 21.27 18.13 1.74
CA GLU A 285 21.37 19.56 1.51
C GLU A 285 20.60 19.89 0.23
N ILE A 286 19.55 20.68 0.37
CA ILE A 286 18.68 21.03 -0.75
C ILE A 286 19.32 22.20 -1.51
N PRO A 287 19.71 22.01 -2.81
CA PRO A 287 20.21 23.10 -3.64
C PRO A 287 19.19 24.25 -3.73
N GLU A 288 19.66 25.50 -3.78
CA GLU A 288 18.77 26.68 -3.78
C GLU A 288 17.79 26.66 -4.96
N GLU A 289 18.24 26.31 -6.14
CA GLU A 289 17.38 26.23 -7.34
C GLU A 289 16.29 25.16 -7.17
N THR A 290 16.64 24.01 -6.62
CA THR A 290 15.67 22.93 -6.31
C THR A 290 14.69 23.37 -5.22
N ARG A 291 15.15 24.08 -4.19
CA ARG A 291 14.29 24.60 -3.12
C ARG A 291 13.17 25.50 -3.65
N VAL A 292 13.48 26.37 -4.59
CA VAL A 292 12.47 27.25 -5.23
C VAL A 292 11.32 26.43 -5.86
N TYR A 293 11.64 25.28 -6.48
CA TYR A 293 10.62 24.38 -7.01
C TYR A 293 9.87 23.65 -5.91
N LEU A 294 10.57 23.06 -4.95
CA LEU A 294 9.96 22.35 -3.84
C LEU A 294 8.99 23.24 -3.06
N ASP A 295 9.33 24.50 -2.81
CA ASP A 295 8.45 25.46 -2.14
C ASP A 295 7.15 25.74 -2.91
N ARG A 296 7.15 25.62 -4.23
CA ARG A 296 5.93 25.74 -5.05
C ARG A 296 5.11 24.45 -5.09
N LEU A 297 5.76 23.30 -4.94
CA LEU A 297 5.13 21.99 -5.14
C LEU A 297 4.67 21.33 -3.84
N LYS A 298 5.24 21.68 -2.69
CA LYS A 298 5.00 21.03 -1.39
C LYS A 298 3.56 20.96 -0.93
N ASP A 299 2.72 21.91 -1.35
CA ASP A 299 1.29 21.96 -1.00
C ASP A 299 0.40 21.32 -2.08
N ARG A 300 1.00 20.80 -3.18
CA ARG A 300 0.31 20.17 -4.31
C ARG A 300 0.44 18.64 -4.33
N VAL A 301 1.33 18.08 -3.51
CA VAL A 301 1.61 16.66 -3.49
C VAL A 301 1.96 16.19 -2.09
N THR A 302 1.36 15.09 -1.65
CA THR A 302 1.74 14.40 -0.41
C THR A 302 2.96 13.53 -0.69
N LEU A 303 4.02 13.69 0.10
CA LEU A 303 5.21 12.84 -0.01
C LEU A 303 5.01 11.54 0.77
N VAL A 304 5.16 10.40 0.11
CA VAL A 304 5.09 9.09 0.73
C VAL A 304 6.50 8.61 1.06
N TYR A 305 6.84 8.65 2.35
CA TYR A 305 8.04 8.03 2.86
C TYR A 305 7.84 6.52 2.96
N TRP A 306 8.57 5.74 2.19
CA TRP A 306 8.54 4.29 2.25
C TRP A 306 9.82 3.73 2.89
N ASP A 307 9.64 2.80 3.82
CA ASP A 307 10.76 2.08 4.43
C ASP A 307 10.27 0.74 5.02
N TYR A 308 10.91 -0.34 4.63
CA TYR A 308 10.51 -1.70 4.95
C TYR A 308 11.58 -2.47 5.71
N TYR A 309 12.63 -1.81 6.17
CA TYR A 309 13.89 -2.46 6.55
C TYR A 309 14.40 -2.07 7.94
N GLN A 310 13.86 -1.04 8.56
CA GLN A 310 14.43 -0.52 9.80
C GLN A 310 13.94 -1.31 11.02
N ASP A 311 14.88 -1.61 11.92
CA ASP A 311 14.68 -2.40 13.13
C ASP A 311 14.62 -1.55 14.41
N SER A 312 14.53 -0.22 14.27
CA SER A 312 14.45 0.69 15.41
C SER A 312 13.69 1.97 15.09
N GLU A 313 12.92 2.45 16.06
CA GLU A 313 12.18 3.72 16.02
C GLU A 313 13.07 4.90 15.63
N GLU A 314 14.30 4.98 16.15
CA GLU A 314 15.21 6.11 15.90
C GLU A 314 15.60 6.24 14.42
N LYS A 315 15.77 5.12 13.71
CA LYS A 315 16.07 5.14 12.28
C LYS A 315 14.91 5.73 11.48
N TYR A 316 13.67 5.33 11.79
CA TYR A 316 12.45 5.92 11.19
C TYR A 316 12.35 7.41 11.54
N ASN A 317 12.56 7.80 12.81
CA ASN A 317 12.49 9.19 13.26
C ASN A 317 13.51 10.07 12.56
N ARG A 318 14.74 9.59 12.32
CA ARG A 318 15.75 10.29 11.53
C ARG A 318 15.25 10.60 10.12
N ASN A 319 14.66 9.61 9.47
CA ASN A 319 14.15 9.76 8.10
C ASN A 319 12.93 10.70 8.05
N PHE A 320 12.03 10.66 9.03
CA PHE A 320 10.94 11.65 9.14
C PHE A 320 11.50 13.07 9.29
N ARG A 321 12.53 13.29 10.12
CA ARG A 321 13.18 14.61 10.22
C ARG A 321 13.72 15.11 8.87
N ASN A 322 14.26 14.21 8.04
CA ASN A 322 14.72 14.58 6.71
C ASN A 322 13.54 14.97 5.80
N HIS A 323 12.45 14.21 5.81
CA HIS A 323 11.25 14.52 5.03
C HIS A 323 10.66 15.87 5.41
N HIS A 324 10.65 16.22 6.71
CA HIS A 324 10.18 17.52 7.18
C HIS A 324 11.03 18.73 6.72
N LYS A 325 12.24 18.50 6.18
CA LYS A 325 13.01 19.55 5.50
C LYS A 325 12.41 19.93 4.14
N ILE A 326 11.59 19.04 3.54
CA ILE A 326 11.01 19.19 2.21
C ILE A 326 9.52 19.52 2.30
N SER A 327 8.72 18.76 3.05
CA SER A 327 7.28 18.92 3.17
C SER A 327 6.80 18.66 4.59
N GLN A 328 5.64 19.23 4.95
CA GLN A 328 4.91 18.87 6.18
C GLN A 328 3.80 17.86 5.89
N ASP A 329 3.40 17.70 4.65
CA ASP A 329 2.42 16.71 4.20
C ASP A 329 3.13 15.42 3.82
N ILE A 330 3.18 14.48 4.78
CA ILE A 330 3.92 13.22 4.69
C ILE A 330 2.98 12.08 5.06
N ALA A 331 2.86 11.10 4.17
CA ALA A 331 2.35 9.77 4.46
C ALA A 331 3.51 8.79 4.67
N PHE A 332 3.26 7.70 5.39
CA PHE A 332 4.24 6.64 5.60
C PHE A 332 3.79 5.33 4.92
N ALA A 333 4.70 4.68 4.22
CA ALA A 333 4.47 3.35 3.68
C ALA A 333 5.35 2.30 4.39
N GLY A 334 4.69 1.40 5.12
CA GLY A 334 5.30 0.21 5.74
C GLY A 334 5.00 -1.05 4.94
N GLY A 335 5.72 -2.14 5.21
CA GLY A 335 5.62 -3.36 4.41
C GLY A 335 4.84 -4.48 5.06
N ALA A 336 4.05 -5.19 4.26
CA ALA A 336 3.59 -6.55 4.51
C ALA A 336 4.37 -7.47 3.56
N TRP A 337 5.45 -8.04 4.05
CA TRP A 337 6.48 -8.70 3.23
C TRP A 337 5.97 -9.97 2.54
N LYS A 338 5.92 -9.93 1.21
CA LYS A 338 5.63 -11.10 0.36
C LYS A 338 6.44 -11.09 -0.95
N TRP A 339 7.42 -10.22 -1.07
CA TRP A 339 8.19 -10.00 -2.31
C TRP A 339 9.55 -10.67 -2.34
N ILE A 340 9.97 -11.34 -1.27
CA ILE A 340 11.28 -11.96 -1.20
C ILE A 340 11.33 -13.40 -1.79
N GLY A 341 10.17 -14.03 -2.07
CA GLY A 341 10.12 -15.37 -2.64
C GLY A 341 8.73 -15.97 -2.72
N PHE A 342 8.63 -17.29 -2.54
CA PHE A 342 7.41 -18.06 -2.72
C PHE A 342 6.45 -17.99 -1.53
N THR A 343 6.92 -17.49 -0.39
CA THR A 343 6.16 -17.42 0.85
C THR A 343 6.27 -16.03 1.47
N PRO A 344 5.28 -15.61 2.28
CA PRO A 344 5.32 -14.32 2.97
C PRO A 344 6.38 -14.30 4.06
N HIS A 345 6.70 -13.13 4.57
CA HIS A 345 7.53 -12.95 5.75
C HIS A 345 6.79 -12.10 6.81
N ASN A 346 5.69 -12.64 7.31
CA ASN A 346 4.85 -11.98 8.31
C ASN A 346 5.59 -11.74 9.63
N HIS A 347 6.51 -12.63 9.98
CA HIS A 347 7.35 -12.50 11.17
C HIS A 347 8.22 -11.23 11.12
N PHE A 348 8.93 -11.02 10.01
CA PHE A 348 9.70 -9.80 9.80
C PHE A 348 8.81 -8.55 9.71
N SER A 349 7.69 -8.65 9.00
CA SER A 349 6.69 -7.59 8.91
C SER A 349 6.21 -7.11 10.28
N ARG A 350 6.00 -8.05 11.22
CA ARG A 350 5.62 -7.72 12.60
C ARG A 350 6.71 -6.91 13.31
N LEU A 351 7.98 -7.31 13.17
CA LEU A 351 9.10 -6.62 13.83
C LEU A 351 9.22 -5.17 13.36
N ILE A 352 9.23 -4.95 12.04
CA ILE A 352 9.34 -3.59 11.49
C ILE A 352 8.09 -2.74 11.76
N ALA A 353 6.88 -3.35 11.73
CA ALA A 353 5.64 -2.64 11.99
C ALA A 353 5.60 -2.06 13.41
N LEU A 354 6.10 -2.79 14.42
CA LEU A 354 6.16 -2.33 15.80
C LEU A 354 7.03 -1.06 15.93
N GLU A 355 8.19 -1.03 15.31
CA GLU A 355 9.11 0.12 15.38
C GLU A 355 8.63 1.30 14.51
N ALA A 356 8.11 1.00 13.32
CA ALA A 356 7.52 2.00 12.44
C ALA A 356 6.29 2.68 13.07
N ASN A 357 5.40 1.91 13.71
CA ASN A 357 4.21 2.46 14.39
C ASN A 357 4.60 3.44 15.52
N LYS A 358 5.64 3.14 16.31
CA LYS A 358 6.15 4.08 17.34
C LYS A 358 6.56 5.41 16.71
N ALA A 359 7.37 5.34 15.64
CA ALA A 359 7.84 6.52 14.93
C ALA A 359 6.70 7.30 14.26
N CYS A 360 5.75 6.63 13.61
CA CYS A 360 4.58 7.27 13.00
C CYS A 360 3.76 8.04 14.02
N ARG A 361 3.53 7.44 15.20
CA ARG A 361 2.82 8.12 16.31
C ARG A 361 3.61 9.32 16.85
N ALA A 362 4.93 9.17 17.05
CA ALA A 362 5.79 10.25 17.54
C ALA A 362 5.84 11.45 16.58
N ASN A 363 5.78 11.19 15.26
CA ASN A 363 5.77 12.21 14.22
C ASN A 363 4.36 12.64 13.77
N GLN A 364 3.30 12.16 14.45
CA GLN A 364 1.91 12.51 14.18
C GLN A 364 1.49 12.25 12.72
N ILE A 365 2.00 11.17 12.13
CA ILE A 365 1.67 10.75 10.78
C ILE A 365 0.18 10.41 10.71
N LYS A 366 -0.51 10.98 9.74
CA LYS A 366 -1.96 10.84 9.59
C LYS A 366 -2.36 9.68 8.69
N GLU A 367 -1.52 9.35 7.73
CA GLU A 367 -1.76 8.31 6.74
C GLU A 367 -0.65 7.27 6.76
N VAL A 368 -1.06 6.01 6.92
CA VAL A 368 -0.16 4.85 6.85
C VAL A 368 -0.66 3.91 5.75
N ILE A 369 0.23 3.60 4.81
CA ILE A 369 -0.02 2.70 3.69
C ILE A 369 0.75 1.40 3.96
N VAL A 370 0.05 0.28 4.06
CA VAL A 370 0.68 -1.03 4.18
C VAL A 370 0.85 -1.62 2.79
N THR A 371 2.09 -1.79 2.33
CA THR A 371 2.36 -2.22 0.95
C THR A 371 2.60 -3.71 0.87
N GLY A 372 1.98 -4.37 -0.10
CA GLY A 372 2.16 -5.79 -0.40
C GLY A 372 2.82 -5.98 -1.77
N TRP A 373 4.12 -5.65 -1.88
CA TRP A 373 4.88 -5.75 -3.14
C TRP A 373 4.97 -7.19 -3.66
N GLY A 374 5.09 -7.32 -4.98
CA GLY A 374 5.20 -8.61 -5.69
C GLY A 374 6.56 -8.83 -6.37
N ASP A 375 7.37 -7.78 -6.50
CA ASP A 375 8.70 -7.67 -7.12
C ASP A 375 8.95 -8.65 -8.28
N ASN A 376 9.55 -9.80 -8.02
CA ASN A 376 10.06 -10.71 -9.05
C ASN A 376 8.97 -11.66 -9.64
N GLY A 377 7.76 -11.17 -9.83
CA GLY A 377 6.72 -11.92 -10.56
C GLY A 377 5.49 -12.31 -9.74
N GLY A 378 5.31 -11.75 -8.54
CA GLY A 378 4.14 -12.01 -7.71
C GLY A 378 4.06 -13.47 -7.25
N GLU A 379 5.19 -14.05 -6.88
CA GLU A 379 5.34 -15.48 -6.55
C GLU A 379 4.53 -15.90 -5.33
N THR A 380 4.41 -14.99 -4.35
CA THR A 380 3.68 -15.20 -3.11
C THR A 380 2.22 -14.76 -3.26
N ALA A 381 1.29 -15.58 -2.79
CA ALA A 381 -0.14 -15.27 -2.83
C ALA A 381 -0.50 -13.97 -2.11
N GLN A 382 -1.38 -13.15 -2.70
CA GLN A 382 -1.80 -11.86 -2.15
C GLN A 382 -2.42 -11.98 -0.74
N PHE A 383 -3.16 -13.05 -0.48
CA PHE A 383 -3.83 -13.25 0.82
C PHE A 383 -2.93 -13.78 1.94
N SER A 384 -1.71 -14.21 1.62
CA SER A 384 -0.78 -14.79 2.61
C SER A 384 -0.27 -13.80 3.66
N ILE A 385 -0.46 -12.50 3.44
CA ILE A 385 -0.03 -11.42 4.34
C ILE A 385 -1.12 -10.92 5.28
N PHE A 386 -2.26 -11.57 5.36
CA PHE A 386 -3.31 -11.17 6.29
C PHE A 386 -2.84 -11.00 7.75
N PRO A 387 -1.91 -11.83 8.31
CA PRO A 387 -1.34 -11.54 9.62
C PRO A 387 -0.70 -10.15 9.71
N SER A 388 0.10 -9.77 8.71
CA SER A 388 0.76 -8.45 8.66
C SER A 388 -0.26 -7.31 8.59
N LEU A 389 -1.34 -7.48 7.83
CA LEU A 389 -2.42 -6.49 7.73
C LEU A 389 -3.18 -6.35 9.06
N GLN A 390 -3.48 -7.47 9.74
CA GLN A 390 -4.12 -7.44 11.05
C GLN A 390 -3.21 -6.78 12.10
N ILE A 391 -1.90 -7.02 12.06
CA ILE A 391 -0.92 -6.39 12.96
C ILE A 391 -0.98 -4.86 12.81
N TRP A 392 -0.94 -4.32 11.59
CA TRP A 392 -1.06 -2.88 11.37
C TRP A 392 -2.39 -2.32 11.86
N ALA A 393 -3.48 -3.06 11.69
CA ALA A 393 -4.80 -2.66 12.21
C ALA A 393 -4.80 -2.60 13.76
N GLU A 394 -4.28 -3.64 14.44
CA GLU A 394 -4.18 -3.64 15.91
C GLU A 394 -3.30 -2.48 16.41
N LEU A 395 -2.14 -2.26 15.80
CA LEU A 395 -1.26 -1.15 16.14
C LEU A 395 -1.92 0.21 15.91
N SER A 396 -2.71 0.35 14.85
CA SER A 396 -3.47 1.58 14.59
C SER A 396 -4.50 1.85 15.67
N TYR A 397 -5.37 0.88 15.96
CA TYR A 397 -6.54 1.09 16.82
C TYR A 397 -6.25 0.92 18.33
N ARG A 398 -5.33 0.02 18.69
CA ARG A 398 -5.07 -0.39 20.08
C ARG A 398 -3.66 -0.05 20.58
N ASN A 399 -2.69 0.02 19.66
CA ASN A 399 -1.26 0.16 19.96
C ASN A 399 -0.65 -1.05 20.72
N ASP A 400 -1.29 -2.19 20.66
CA ASP A 400 -0.84 -3.47 21.21
C ASP A 400 -1.27 -4.63 20.28
N LEU A 401 -0.80 -5.84 20.55
CA LEU A 401 -1.11 -7.06 19.81
C LEU A 401 -1.82 -8.11 20.67
N ASP A 402 -2.33 -7.74 21.85
CA ASP A 402 -2.91 -8.67 22.81
C ASP A 402 -4.16 -9.37 22.27
N ARG A 403 -4.86 -8.75 21.33
CA ARG A 403 -6.07 -9.26 20.68
C ARG A 403 -5.83 -9.82 19.28
N LEU A 404 -4.59 -9.84 18.81
CA LEU A 404 -4.26 -10.23 17.43
C LEU A 404 -4.86 -11.58 17.02
N SER A 405 -4.61 -12.63 17.79
CA SER A 405 -5.08 -13.99 17.47
C SER A 405 -6.60 -14.08 17.44
N ALA A 406 -7.27 -13.45 18.42
CA ALA A 406 -8.73 -13.47 18.50
C ALA A 406 -9.38 -12.71 17.34
N HIS A 407 -8.96 -11.46 17.07
CA HIS A 407 -9.48 -10.67 15.96
C HIS A 407 -9.15 -11.28 14.60
N PHE A 408 -7.93 -11.83 14.44
CA PHE A 408 -7.55 -12.50 13.20
C PHE A 408 -8.46 -13.69 12.90
N LYS A 409 -8.72 -14.53 13.91
CA LYS A 409 -9.60 -15.68 13.79
C LYS A 409 -11.03 -15.27 13.42
N THR A 410 -11.56 -14.22 14.05
CA THR A 410 -12.89 -13.69 13.73
C THR A 410 -12.94 -13.19 12.27
N ASN A 411 -11.92 -12.44 11.80
CA ASN A 411 -11.91 -11.80 10.49
C ASN A 411 -11.67 -12.76 9.33
N THR A 412 -10.96 -13.87 9.57
CA THR A 412 -10.50 -14.79 8.51
C THR A 412 -11.03 -16.21 8.66
N GLY A 413 -11.56 -16.58 9.82
CA GLY A 413 -11.94 -17.95 10.16
C GLY A 413 -10.75 -18.89 10.41
N LEU A 414 -9.52 -18.37 10.47
CA LEU A 414 -8.28 -19.14 10.54
C LEU A 414 -7.42 -18.70 11.73
N SER A 415 -6.53 -19.56 12.20
CA SER A 415 -5.56 -19.21 13.24
C SER A 415 -4.42 -18.38 12.66
N VAL A 416 -4.03 -17.32 13.37
CA VAL A 416 -2.87 -16.51 12.96
C VAL A 416 -1.58 -17.32 13.07
N GLU A 417 -1.50 -18.23 14.04
CA GLU A 417 -0.37 -19.14 14.26
C GLU A 417 -0.18 -20.08 13.06
N ASP A 418 -1.28 -20.61 12.48
CA ASP A 418 -1.23 -21.44 11.28
C ASP A 418 -0.76 -20.65 10.05
N PHE A 419 -1.23 -19.40 9.91
CA PHE A 419 -0.75 -18.51 8.84
C PHE A 419 0.73 -18.18 8.97
N MET A 420 1.23 -17.96 10.20
CA MET A 420 2.65 -17.69 10.43
C MET A 420 3.55 -18.88 10.09
N GLN A 421 3.02 -20.11 9.99
CA GLN A 421 3.77 -21.27 9.48
C GLN A 421 4.20 -21.12 8.01
N LEU A 422 3.52 -20.28 7.23
CA LEU A 422 3.94 -19.98 5.86
C LEU A 422 5.34 -19.35 5.80
N ASP A 423 5.76 -18.68 6.86
CA ASP A 423 7.06 -18.03 6.96
C ASP A 423 8.21 -19.01 7.14
N LEU A 424 7.96 -20.28 7.52
CA LEU A 424 9.00 -21.26 7.85
C LEU A 424 10.02 -21.47 6.71
N ALA A 425 9.56 -21.33 5.45
CA ALA A 425 10.46 -21.42 4.30
C ALA A 425 11.48 -20.27 4.20
N ASN A 426 11.27 -19.17 4.93
CA ASN A 426 12.17 -18.03 5.02
C ASN A 426 13.08 -18.07 6.26
N LEU A 427 12.78 -18.92 7.24
CA LEU A 427 13.53 -19.02 8.48
C LEU A 427 14.64 -20.07 8.35
N LEU A 428 15.79 -19.78 8.92
CA LEU A 428 16.96 -20.68 8.91
C LEU A 428 17.34 -21.03 10.35
N PRO A 429 17.92 -22.21 10.61
CA PRO A 429 18.38 -22.59 11.96
C PRO A 429 19.31 -21.55 12.59
N ASP A 430 20.21 -20.97 11.80
CA ASP A 430 21.16 -19.95 12.24
C ASP A 430 20.61 -18.51 12.15
N LEU A 431 19.45 -18.33 11.53
CA LEU A 431 18.76 -17.04 11.37
C LEU A 431 17.26 -17.23 11.64
N PRO A 432 16.87 -17.54 12.88
CA PRO A 432 15.47 -17.92 13.20
C PRO A 432 14.45 -16.80 12.92
N ASP A 433 14.88 -15.55 12.93
CA ASP A 433 14.03 -14.40 12.63
C ASP A 433 14.22 -13.86 11.20
N ASN A 434 15.29 -14.27 10.53
CA ASN A 434 15.70 -13.83 9.19
C ASN A 434 15.50 -12.31 8.95
N LEU A 435 16.00 -11.48 9.85
CA LEU A 435 15.85 -10.02 9.81
C LEU A 435 16.47 -9.34 8.57
N SER A 436 17.29 -10.07 7.82
CA SER A 436 17.91 -9.55 6.60
C SER A 436 17.05 -9.71 5.34
N GLY A 437 15.91 -10.41 5.43
CA GLY A 437 15.07 -10.70 4.27
C GLY A 437 15.74 -11.62 3.24
N ILE A 438 16.75 -12.40 3.65
CA ILE A 438 17.37 -13.43 2.80
C ILE A 438 16.32 -14.48 2.46
N ASN A 439 16.30 -14.91 1.21
CA ASN A 439 15.32 -15.85 0.71
C ASN A 439 15.92 -17.23 0.41
N PRO A 440 15.99 -18.12 1.40
CA PRO A 440 16.57 -19.45 1.22
C PRO A 440 15.76 -20.33 0.27
N ASN A 441 14.43 -20.17 0.21
CA ASN A 441 13.59 -21.04 -0.63
C ASN A 441 13.85 -20.84 -2.13
N ARG A 442 14.34 -19.71 -2.59
CA ARG A 442 14.76 -19.51 -3.98
C ARG A 442 15.93 -20.37 -4.39
N TYR A 443 16.85 -20.67 -3.50
CA TYR A 443 17.96 -21.59 -3.80
C TYR A 443 17.46 -22.98 -4.19
N VAL A 444 16.40 -23.45 -3.55
CA VAL A 444 15.81 -24.76 -3.86
C VAL A 444 15.00 -24.72 -5.15
N PHE A 445 14.11 -23.73 -5.30
CA PHE A 445 13.11 -23.73 -6.37
C PHE A 445 13.59 -23.15 -7.70
N TYR A 446 14.61 -22.29 -7.70
CA TYR A 446 15.11 -21.67 -8.92
C TYR A 446 16.33 -22.35 -9.54
N GLN A 447 16.95 -23.31 -8.87
CA GLN A 447 18.06 -24.00 -9.48
C GLN A 447 17.60 -25.03 -10.52
N ASP A 448 18.47 -25.31 -11.50
CA ASP A 448 18.26 -26.39 -12.49
C ASP A 448 18.35 -27.75 -11.81
N VAL A 449 17.31 -28.57 -11.93
CA VAL A 449 17.25 -29.93 -11.35
C VAL A 449 18.35 -30.84 -11.89
N LEU A 450 18.77 -30.63 -13.15
CA LEU A 450 19.83 -31.44 -13.79
C LEU A 450 21.23 -30.85 -13.57
N CYS A 451 21.33 -29.63 -13.07
CA CYS A 451 22.58 -28.97 -12.76
C CYS A 451 22.47 -28.15 -11.46
N PRO A 452 22.31 -28.77 -10.30
CA PRO A 452 21.99 -28.13 -9.04
C PRO A 452 23.22 -27.42 -8.43
N ILE A 453 23.68 -26.36 -9.08
CA ILE A 453 24.89 -25.62 -8.68
C ILE A 453 24.77 -24.92 -7.33
N LEU A 454 23.55 -24.70 -6.85
CA LEU A 454 23.28 -24.03 -5.58
C LEU A 454 23.34 -24.96 -4.39
N ASP A 455 23.26 -26.28 -4.58
CA ASP A 455 23.31 -27.27 -3.51
C ASP A 455 24.56 -27.14 -2.63
N LYS A 456 25.69 -26.72 -3.24
CA LYS A 456 26.95 -26.50 -2.50
C LYS A 456 26.88 -25.36 -1.46
N HIS A 457 25.84 -24.53 -1.51
CA HIS A 457 25.61 -23.42 -0.57
C HIS A 457 24.54 -23.73 0.48
N MET A 458 24.04 -24.98 0.49
CA MET A 458 22.96 -25.42 1.36
C MET A 458 23.49 -26.51 2.32
N THR A 459 22.89 -26.59 3.49
CA THR A 459 23.11 -27.69 4.41
C THR A 459 22.11 -28.83 4.15
N PRO A 460 22.38 -30.08 4.60
CA PRO A 460 21.41 -31.16 4.44
C PRO A 460 20.05 -30.92 5.10
N GLU A 461 19.98 -30.02 6.07
CA GLU A 461 18.76 -29.65 6.79
C GLU A 461 17.92 -28.64 6.01
N GLN A 462 18.50 -27.84 5.13
CA GLN A 462 17.84 -26.90 4.22
C GLN A 462 17.28 -27.62 3.00
#